data_1b5787a56820d9127804e919cf1afbb2
#
_entry.id   1b5787a56820d9127804e919cf1afbb2
#
_cell.length_a   1.000
_cell.length_b   1.000
_cell.length_c   1.000
_cell.angle_alpha   90.00
_cell.angle_beta   90.00
_cell.angle_gamma   90.00
#
_symmetry.space_group_name_H-M   'P 1'
#
loop_
_entity.id
_entity.type
_entity.pdbx_description
1 polymer ?
#
loop_
_entity_poly.entity_id
_entity_poly.type
_entity_poly.pdbx_seq_one_letter_code
_entity_poly.pdbx_strand_id
1 'polypeptide(L)'
;MSQSSTVYTTLADVKDALQIEDSIDDIAIQAAILAASRQIDEYCQRFFYQEGTLLAPATRYYTPVSPWYIETDDIVQLTELACDPSFEQTYDQIWNITTPPLDVMYEPVNNPQKGWPWTKILAIGSYVFPYFFPQTVRVRGIFGFPEVPYEVELACKIQAARLFVRKQSPFGIAGSVELGTVRLNSRLDPDVEMLLKTFRRNKGLAY
;
A
#
# COMPACT_ATOMS: atom_id res chain seq x y z
N MET A 1 -14.68 -9.16 14.81
CA MET A 1 -13.40 -8.92 14.12
C MET A 1 -13.69 -7.97 12.96
N SER A 2 -13.36 -6.70 13.11
CA SER A 2 -13.47 -5.73 12.01
C SER A 2 -12.43 -6.12 10.99
N GLN A 3 -12.84 -6.66 9.84
CA GLN A 3 -11.95 -6.77 8.70
C GLN A 3 -11.60 -5.35 8.29
N SER A 4 -10.35 -4.97 8.47
CA SER A 4 -9.83 -3.76 7.85
C SER A 4 -10.20 -3.81 6.37
N SER A 5 -10.99 -2.84 5.91
CA SER A 5 -11.46 -2.82 4.53
C SER A 5 -10.23 -2.70 3.63
N THR A 6 -9.95 -3.74 2.84
CA THR A 6 -8.84 -3.74 1.88
C THR A 6 -9.19 -3.01 0.57
N VAL A 7 -10.33 -2.33 0.53
CA VAL A 7 -10.82 -1.54 -0.61
C VAL A 7 -10.74 -0.05 -0.29
N TYR A 8 -10.57 0.78 -1.31
CA TYR A 8 -10.28 2.21 -1.17
C TYR A 8 -11.47 3.12 -1.42
N THR A 9 -12.63 2.60 -1.78
CA THR A 9 -13.87 3.35 -1.91
C THR A 9 -15.06 2.51 -1.47
N THR A 10 -16.19 3.13 -1.21
CA THR A 10 -17.40 2.44 -0.77
C THR A 10 -18.34 2.13 -1.93
N LEU A 11 -19.24 1.14 -1.71
CA LEU A 11 -20.30 0.83 -2.66
C LEU A 11 -21.20 2.06 -2.92
N ALA A 12 -21.52 2.80 -1.86
CA ALA A 12 -22.36 4.00 -1.94
C ALA A 12 -21.72 5.08 -2.83
N ASP A 13 -20.43 5.35 -2.67
CA ASP A 13 -19.72 6.36 -3.45
C ASP A 13 -19.67 6.03 -4.95
N VAL A 14 -19.51 4.74 -5.30
CA VAL A 14 -19.50 4.33 -6.71
C VAL A 14 -20.90 4.35 -7.30
N LYS A 15 -21.93 3.93 -6.54
CA LYS A 15 -23.33 4.01 -6.97
C LYS A 15 -23.76 5.46 -7.22
N ASP A 16 -23.38 6.38 -6.33
CA ASP A 16 -23.64 7.81 -6.49
C ASP A 16 -22.99 8.34 -7.77
N ALA A 17 -21.72 7.99 -8.02
CA ALA A 17 -21.03 8.38 -9.24
C ALA A 17 -21.66 7.83 -10.52
N LEU A 18 -22.29 6.66 -10.45
CA LEU A 18 -22.97 6.00 -11.57
C LEU A 18 -24.47 6.34 -11.65
N GLN A 19 -25.01 7.09 -10.68
CA GLN A 19 -26.43 7.40 -10.54
C GLN A 19 -27.32 6.16 -10.49
N ILE A 20 -26.88 5.12 -9.76
CA ILE A 20 -27.57 3.85 -9.55
C ILE A 20 -28.20 3.85 -8.15
N GLU A 21 -29.53 3.75 -8.07
CA GLU A 21 -30.25 3.75 -6.79
C GLU A 21 -30.67 2.34 -6.34
N ASP A 22 -30.84 1.40 -7.27
CA ASP A 22 -31.25 0.02 -6.97
C ASP A 22 -30.08 -0.85 -6.49
N SER A 23 -30.38 -2.07 -6.07
CA SER A 23 -29.38 -3.03 -5.56
C SER A 23 -29.08 -4.19 -6.53
N ILE A 24 -29.54 -4.11 -7.77
CA ILE A 24 -29.41 -5.20 -8.75
C ILE A 24 -27.95 -5.45 -9.07
N ASP A 25 -27.17 -4.40 -9.21
CA ASP A 25 -25.77 -4.45 -9.63
C ASP A 25 -24.78 -4.41 -8.46
N ASP A 26 -25.21 -4.41 -7.20
CA ASP A 26 -24.34 -4.23 -6.03
C ASP A 26 -23.16 -5.21 -6.00
N ILE A 27 -23.39 -6.50 -6.29
CA ILE A 27 -22.35 -7.52 -6.31
C ILE A 27 -21.32 -7.21 -7.41
N ALA A 28 -21.78 -6.76 -8.56
CA ALA A 28 -20.90 -6.42 -9.69
C ALA A 28 -20.06 -5.17 -9.41
N ILE A 29 -20.66 -4.17 -8.77
CA ILE A 29 -19.97 -2.94 -8.35
C ILE A 29 -18.93 -3.27 -7.26
N GLN A 30 -19.25 -4.10 -6.27
CA GLN A 30 -18.30 -4.54 -5.24
C GLN A 30 -17.10 -5.27 -5.85
N ALA A 31 -17.33 -6.14 -6.83
CA ALA A 31 -16.25 -6.80 -7.56
C ALA A 31 -15.37 -5.81 -8.34
N ALA A 32 -15.97 -4.77 -8.93
CA ALA A 32 -15.25 -3.72 -9.62
C ALA A 32 -14.41 -2.86 -8.65
N ILE A 33 -14.93 -2.54 -7.46
CA ILE A 33 -14.21 -1.83 -6.39
C ILE A 33 -12.97 -2.63 -5.94
N LEU A 34 -13.13 -3.92 -5.70
CA LEU A 34 -12.01 -4.77 -5.31
C LEU A 34 -10.95 -4.84 -6.41
N ALA A 35 -11.37 -5.01 -7.66
CA ALA A 35 -10.46 -5.03 -8.81
C ALA A 35 -9.71 -3.70 -8.98
N ALA A 36 -10.42 -2.56 -8.85
CA ALA A 36 -9.82 -1.24 -8.91
C ALA A 36 -8.78 -1.03 -7.80
N SER A 37 -9.10 -1.43 -6.57
CA SER A 37 -8.16 -1.34 -5.43
C SER A 37 -6.89 -2.14 -5.69
N ARG A 38 -6.98 -3.36 -6.20
CA ARG A 38 -5.80 -4.19 -6.54
C ARG A 38 -4.98 -3.61 -7.71
N GLN A 39 -5.63 -3.02 -8.72
CA GLN A 39 -4.93 -2.32 -9.80
C GLN A 39 -4.14 -1.11 -9.29
N ILE A 40 -4.69 -0.38 -8.32
CA ILE A 40 -4.01 0.74 -7.66
C ILE A 40 -2.79 0.25 -6.89
N ASP A 41 -2.92 -0.84 -6.11
CA ASP A 41 -1.79 -1.42 -5.37
C ASP A 41 -0.66 -1.84 -6.32
N GLU A 42 -1.01 -2.51 -7.41
CA GLU A 42 -0.05 -2.94 -8.42
C GLU A 42 0.65 -1.75 -9.10
N TYR A 43 -0.11 -0.72 -9.48
CA TYR A 43 0.45 0.48 -10.10
C TYR A 43 1.37 1.25 -9.14
N CYS A 44 0.95 1.43 -7.89
CA CYS A 44 1.70 2.15 -6.87
C CYS A 44 2.83 1.32 -6.25
N GLN A 45 2.83 0.00 -6.44
CA GLN A 45 3.75 -0.94 -5.78
C GLN A 45 3.72 -0.82 -4.25
N ARG A 46 2.52 -0.56 -3.71
CA ARG A 46 2.22 -0.45 -2.28
C ARG A 46 0.72 -0.60 -2.05
N PHE A 47 0.33 -0.85 -0.80
CA PHE A 47 -1.07 -0.82 -0.41
C PHE A 47 -1.33 0.33 0.59
N PHE A 48 -2.58 0.81 0.61
CA PHE A 48 -2.98 1.99 1.38
C PHE A 48 -3.86 1.65 2.58
N TYR A 49 -4.18 0.38 2.82
CA TYR A 49 -4.84 -0.07 4.04
C TYR A 49 -3.80 -0.41 5.12
N GLN A 50 -4.23 -0.42 6.38
CA GLN A 50 -3.37 -0.83 7.49
C GLN A 50 -3.39 -2.35 7.66
N GLU A 51 -2.21 -2.94 7.79
CA GLU A 51 -1.99 -4.33 8.17
C GLU A 51 -1.37 -4.39 9.57
N GLY A 52 -2.00 -5.17 10.46
CA GLY A 52 -1.61 -5.24 11.86
C GLY A 52 -2.30 -4.21 12.75
N THR A 53 -2.20 -4.42 14.04
CA THR A 53 -2.65 -3.52 15.10
C THR A 53 -1.64 -3.53 16.24
N LEU A 54 -1.75 -2.62 17.21
CA LEU A 54 -0.88 -2.60 18.40
C LEU A 54 -0.96 -3.90 19.22
N LEU A 55 -2.14 -4.54 19.25
CA LEU A 55 -2.36 -5.80 19.99
C LEU A 55 -1.99 -7.03 19.17
N ALA A 56 -2.03 -6.92 17.84
CA ALA A 56 -1.70 -7.97 16.89
C ALA A 56 -0.85 -7.40 15.74
N PRO A 57 0.42 -7.03 16.00
CA PRO A 57 1.27 -6.44 14.98
C PRO A 57 1.59 -7.44 13.88
N ALA A 58 1.61 -6.96 12.64
CA ALA A 58 2.07 -7.74 11.51
C ALA A 58 3.59 -7.96 11.61
N THR A 59 4.06 -9.11 11.12
CA THR A 59 5.48 -9.47 11.14
C THR A 59 6.01 -9.55 9.73
N ARG A 60 7.15 -8.90 9.48
CA ARG A 60 7.86 -8.94 8.19
C ARG A 60 9.34 -9.17 8.39
N TYR A 61 9.96 -9.80 7.40
CA TYR A 61 11.37 -10.13 7.41
C TYR A 61 12.06 -9.38 6.27
N TYR A 62 13.23 -8.80 6.58
CA TYR A 62 14.00 -8.02 5.63
C TYR A 62 15.43 -8.52 5.53
N THR A 63 15.98 -8.36 4.34
CA THR A 63 17.40 -8.59 4.06
C THR A 63 18.09 -7.25 3.97
N PRO A 64 18.97 -6.89 4.90
CA PRO A 64 19.71 -5.64 4.82
C PRO A 64 20.69 -5.64 3.63
N VAL A 65 20.75 -4.53 2.93
CA VAL A 65 21.75 -4.30 1.87
C VAL A 65 22.94 -3.48 2.38
N SER A 66 22.84 -2.96 3.61
CA SER A 66 23.84 -2.12 4.25
C SER A 66 23.85 -2.38 5.77
N PRO A 67 25.00 -2.26 6.45
CA PRO A 67 25.03 -2.31 7.91
C PRO A 67 24.33 -1.13 8.58
N TRP A 68 24.04 -0.05 7.86
CA TRP A 68 23.56 1.20 8.42
C TRP A 68 22.06 1.42 8.25
N TYR A 69 21.42 0.76 7.27
CA TYR A 69 19.99 0.91 7.04
C TYR A 69 19.38 -0.31 6.38
N ILE A 70 18.06 -0.42 6.56
CA ILE A 70 17.19 -1.31 5.79
C ILE A 70 16.10 -0.48 5.10
N GLU A 71 15.77 -0.87 3.88
CA GLU A 71 14.54 -0.42 3.22
C GLU A 71 13.41 -1.35 3.61
N THR A 72 12.28 -0.78 4.00
CA THR A 72 11.13 -1.53 4.47
C THR A 72 9.91 -1.23 3.62
N ASP A 73 8.87 -2.00 3.78
CA ASP A 73 7.54 -1.57 3.34
C ASP A 73 7.09 -0.34 4.14
N ASP A 74 5.95 0.22 3.77
CA ASP A 74 5.39 1.39 4.43
C ASP A 74 5.07 1.08 5.90
N ILE A 75 5.72 1.76 6.84
CA ILE A 75 5.55 1.57 8.28
C ILE A 75 4.79 2.76 8.86
N VAL A 76 3.65 2.47 9.47
CA VAL A 76 2.87 3.45 10.25
C VAL A 76 3.39 3.52 11.67
N GLN A 77 3.63 2.36 12.26
CA GLN A 77 4.15 2.26 13.62
C GLN A 77 4.98 0.99 13.79
N LEU A 78 6.16 1.14 14.38
CA LEU A 78 7.02 0.03 14.76
C LEU A 78 6.73 -0.38 16.19
N THR A 79 6.58 -1.68 16.44
CA THR A 79 6.39 -2.26 17.78
C THR A 79 7.60 -3.05 18.25
N GLU A 80 8.33 -3.66 17.33
CA GLU A 80 9.54 -4.44 17.62
C GLU A 80 10.47 -4.43 16.40
N LEU A 81 11.76 -4.33 16.68
CA LEU A 81 12.83 -4.59 15.72
C LEU A 81 13.80 -5.59 16.36
N ALA A 82 14.03 -6.70 15.69
CA ALA A 82 14.95 -7.73 16.16
C ALA A 82 15.84 -8.20 15.00
N CYS A 83 17.09 -8.43 15.30
CA CYS A 83 18.06 -8.95 14.34
C CYS A 83 18.56 -10.35 14.75
N ASP A 84 19.00 -11.10 13.75
CA ASP A 84 19.59 -12.42 13.89
C ASP A 84 21.02 -12.43 13.34
N PRO A 85 22.01 -12.00 14.14
CA PRO A 85 23.42 -11.97 13.73
C PRO A 85 24.05 -13.37 13.64
N SER A 86 23.45 -14.35 14.30
CA SER A 86 23.95 -15.75 14.33
C SER A 86 23.47 -16.61 13.16
N PHE A 87 22.42 -16.16 12.42
CA PHE A 87 21.73 -16.89 11.35
C PHE A 87 21.04 -18.19 11.79
N GLU A 88 20.63 -18.24 13.04
CA GLU A 88 19.92 -19.40 13.61
C GLU A 88 18.39 -19.21 13.60
N GLN A 89 17.90 -18.11 13.01
CA GLN A 89 16.48 -17.70 12.97
C GLN A 89 15.88 -17.48 14.37
N THR A 90 16.71 -17.10 15.33
CA THR A 90 16.30 -16.84 16.73
C THR A 90 15.81 -15.41 16.92
N TYR A 91 16.35 -14.44 16.18
CA TYR A 91 16.05 -13.00 16.30
C TYR A 91 16.14 -12.52 17.75
N ASP A 92 17.21 -12.89 18.42
CA ASP A 92 17.44 -12.64 19.85
C ASP A 92 18.04 -11.25 20.14
N GLN A 93 18.61 -10.59 19.14
CA GLN A 93 19.10 -9.21 19.28
C GLN A 93 17.96 -8.21 19.10
N ILE A 94 17.28 -7.87 20.20
CA ILE A 94 16.19 -6.89 20.21
C ILE A 94 16.76 -5.48 20.34
N TRP A 95 16.34 -4.58 19.44
CA TRP A 95 16.81 -3.21 19.39
C TRP A 95 15.89 -2.28 20.21
N ASN A 96 16.49 -1.29 20.86
CA ASN A 96 15.73 -0.29 21.59
C ASN A 96 15.14 0.76 20.66
N ILE A 97 13.81 0.74 20.54
CA ILE A 97 13.03 1.63 19.65
C ILE A 97 12.13 2.60 20.41
N THR A 98 12.09 2.54 21.75
CA THR A 98 11.09 3.25 22.54
C THR A 98 11.66 4.25 23.54
N THR A 99 12.81 3.96 24.13
CA THR A 99 13.37 4.75 25.24
C THR A 99 14.75 5.29 24.87
N PRO A 100 15.00 6.61 24.90
CA PRO A 100 16.32 7.15 24.61
C PRO A 100 17.42 6.64 25.58
N PRO A 101 18.63 6.37 25.09
CA PRO A 101 19.05 6.49 23.70
C PRO A 101 18.46 5.39 22.80
N LEU A 102 17.91 5.79 21.65
CA LEU A 102 17.36 4.86 20.67
C LEU A 102 18.46 4.21 19.84
N ASP A 103 18.23 3.00 19.36
CA ASP A 103 19.14 2.30 18.44
C ASP A 103 18.82 2.61 16.97
N VAL A 104 17.67 3.23 16.68
CA VAL A 104 17.19 3.47 15.32
C VAL A 104 16.66 4.88 15.11
N MET A 105 16.72 5.33 13.85
CA MET A 105 15.96 6.46 13.31
C MET A 105 15.12 6.00 12.12
N TYR A 106 14.08 6.76 11.82
CA TYR A 106 13.15 6.46 10.72
C TYR A 106 13.25 7.51 9.63
N GLU A 107 13.22 7.07 8.38
CA GLU A 107 13.17 7.95 7.22
C GLU A 107 11.99 7.62 6.29
N PRO A 108 11.47 8.65 5.59
CA PRO A 108 11.75 10.08 5.73
C PRO A 108 11.23 10.66 7.07
N VAL A 109 12.05 11.43 7.77
CA VAL A 109 11.80 11.90 9.16
C VAL A 109 10.47 12.63 9.30
N ASN A 110 10.09 13.45 8.31
CA ASN A 110 8.90 14.31 8.36
C ASN A 110 7.67 13.70 7.67
N ASN A 111 7.70 12.43 7.30
CA ASN A 111 6.58 11.78 6.64
C ASN A 111 5.32 11.70 7.52
N PRO A 112 5.40 11.34 8.81
CA PRO A 112 4.20 11.23 9.65
C PRO A 112 3.41 12.54 9.77
N GLN A 113 4.09 13.71 9.79
CA GLN A 113 3.43 15.00 9.82
C GLN A 113 2.60 15.30 8.56
N LYS A 114 2.89 14.59 7.46
CA LYS A 114 2.20 14.70 6.18
C LYS A 114 1.19 13.57 5.95
N GLY A 115 0.97 12.69 6.94
CA GLY A 115 0.14 11.49 6.77
C GLY A 115 0.80 10.39 5.92
N TRP A 116 2.13 10.40 5.77
CA TRP A 116 2.88 9.40 5.02
C TRP A 116 3.61 8.43 5.94
N PRO A 117 3.78 7.17 5.55
CA PRO A 117 4.53 6.18 6.32
C PRO A 117 6.04 6.39 6.21
N TRP A 118 6.79 5.80 7.14
CA TRP A 118 8.22 5.60 6.98
C TRP A 118 8.50 4.45 6.02
N THR A 119 9.64 4.51 5.34
CA THR A 119 10.05 3.49 4.36
C THR A 119 11.48 2.98 4.59
N LYS A 120 12.16 3.50 5.60
CA LYS A 120 13.53 3.13 5.91
C LYS A 120 13.78 3.22 7.42
N ILE A 121 14.58 2.28 7.94
CA ILE A 121 15.08 2.28 9.31
C ILE A 121 16.60 2.37 9.26
N LEU A 122 17.17 3.35 9.98
CA LEU A 122 18.62 3.55 10.11
C LEU A 122 19.08 3.06 11.46
N ALA A 123 20.25 2.44 11.50
CA ALA A 123 20.98 2.10 12.72
C ALA A 123 21.75 3.34 13.20
N ILE A 124 21.54 3.76 14.47
CA ILE A 124 22.21 4.92 15.08
C ILE A 124 22.88 4.58 16.41
N GLY A 125 22.54 3.43 17.00
CA GLY A 125 23.10 2.96 18.25
C GLY A 125 24.43 2.20 18.06
N SER A 126 24.68 1.30 18.98
CA SER A 126 25.89 0.45 18.97
C SER A 126 25.77 -0.74 18.00
N TYR A 127 24.55 -1.02 17.53
CA TYR A 127 24.29 -2.14 16.65
C TYR A 127 24.38 -1.75 15.18
N VAL A 128 24.65 -2.75 14.35
CA VAL A 128 24.58 -2.65 12.89
C VAL A 128 23.72 -3.79 12.35
N PHE A 129 23.09 -3.58 11.21
CA PHE A 129 22.30 -4.63 10.58
C PHE A 129 23.19 -5.75 10.06
N PRO A 130 22.85 -7.04 10.30
CA PRO A 130 23.60 -8.18 9.76
C PRO A 130 23.28 -8.35 8.28
N TYR A 131 24.07 -7.72 7.40
CA TYR A 131 23.78 -7.55 5.97
C TYR A 131 24.35 -8.66 5.07
N PHE A 132 25.09 -9.63 5.62
CA PHE A 132 25.71 -10.68 4.81
C PHE A 132 24.76 -11.83 4.42
N PHE A 133 23.62 -11.95 5.09
CA PHE A 133 22.71 -13.07 4.91
C PHE A 133 21.26 -12.58 4.75
N PRO A 134 20.42 -13.37 4.05
CA PRO A 134 19.03 -12.99 3.82
C PRO A 134 18.17 -13.11 5.08
N GLN A 135 17.13 -12.28 5.17
CA GLN A 135 16.08 -12.35 6.19
C GLN A 135 16.58 -12.26 7.64
N THR A 136 17.64 -11.51 7.87
CA THR A 136 18.25 -11.36 9.20
C THR A 136 17.58 -10.31 10.09
N VAL A 137 16.61 -9.57 9.56
CA VAL A 137 15.89 -8.55 10.32
C VAL A 137 14.40 -8.88 10.37
N ARG A 138 13.87 -9.00 11.59
CA ARG A 138 12.45 -9.13 11.86
C ARG A 138 11.89 -7.79 12.31
N VAL A 139 10.87 -7.33 11.65
CA VAL A 139 10.15 -6.09 11.97
C VAL A 139 8.70 -6.44 12.31
N ARG A 140 8.23 -5.98 13.45
CA ARG A 140 6.83 -6.11 13.86
C ARG A 140 6.22 -4.72 14.03
N GLY A 141 5.02 -4.54 13.50
CA GLY A 141 4.39 -3.24 13.52
C GLY A 141 3.08 -3.17 12.77
N ILE A 142 2.66 -1.93 12.50
CA ILE A 142 1.53 -1.60 11.65
C ILE A 142 2.10 -1.12 10.32
N PHE A 143 1.75 -1.80 9.24
CA PHE A 143 2.21 -1.48 7.89
C PHE A 143 1.09 -0.87 7.05
N GLY A 144 1.45 -0.14 6.00
CA GLY A 144 0.55 0.55 5.09
C GLY A 144 0.53 2.05 5.30
N PHE A 145 -0.63 2.67 5.11
CA PHE A 145 -0.82 4.10 5.33
C PHE A 145 -1.63 4.35 6.60
N PRO A 146 -1.41 5.49 7.31
CA PRO A 146 -2.22 5.85 8.48
C PRO A 146 -3.71 5.93 8.15
N GLU A 147 -4.01 6.55 7.00
CA GLU A 147 -5.35 6.67 6.41
C GLU A 147 -5.21 6.56 4.88
N VAL A 148 -6.26 6.12 4.20
CA VAL A 148 -6.28 6.10 2.73
C VAL A 148 -6.29 7.55 2.24
N PRO A 149 -5.32 7.98 1.41
CA PRO A 149 -5.32 9.33 0.88
C PRO A 149 -6.53 9.60 -0.01
N TYR A 150 -7.07 10.81 0.03
CA TYR A 150 -8.24 11.21 -0.75
C TYR A 150 -8.05 10.99 -2.26
N GLU A 151 -6.86 11.24 -2.77
CA GLU A 151 -6.53 11.02 -4.19
C GLU A 151 -6.61 9.53 -4.57
N VAL A 152 -6.28 8.63 -3.65
CA VAL A 152 -6.39 7.18 -3.83
C VAL A 152 -7.85 6.73 -3.79
N GLU A 153 -8.65 7.29 -2.90
CA GLU A 153 -10.10 7.05 -2.84
C GLU A 153 -10.78 7.49 -4.14
N LEU A 154 -10.48 8.71 -4.59
CA LEU A 154 -11.03 9.25 -5.84
C LEU A 154 -10.58 8.43 -7.06
N ALA A 155 -9.30 8.06 -7.13
CA ALA A 155 -8.76 7.22 -8.18
C ALA A 155 -9.46 5.84 -8.22
N CYS A 156 -9.72 5.25 -7.05
CA CYS A 156 -10.44 3.99 -6.94
C CYS A 156 -11.89 4.11 -7.40
N LYS A 157 -12.58 5.19 -7.01
CA LYS A 157 -13.95 5.49 -7.43
C LYS A 157 -14.06 5.59 -8.96
N ILE A 158 -13.19 6.38 -9.60
CA ILE A 158 -13.15 6.54 -11.06
C ILE A 158 -12.88 5.20 -11.75
N GLN A 159 -11.87 4.46 -11.30
CA GLN A 159 -11.48 3.20 -11.90
C GLN A 159 -12.54 2.11 -11.72
N ALA A 160 -13.18 2.04 -10.55
CA ALA A 160 -14.26 1.08 -10.27
C ALA A 160 -15.48 1.34 -11.17
N ALA A 161 -15.91 2.61 -11.28
CA ALA A 161 -17.00 3.00 -12.17
C ALA A 161 -16.69 2.61 -13.62
N ARG A 162 -15.47 2.85 -14.09
CA ARG A 162 -15.03 2.48 -15.44
C ARG A 162 -15.04 0.97 -15.67
N LEU A 163 -14.53 0.17 -14.71
CA LEU A 163 -14.53 -1.29 -14.79
C LEU A 163 -15.94 -1.86 -14.85
N PHE A 164 -16.87 -1.28 -14.07
CA PHE A 164 -18.26 -1.67 -14.08
C PHE A 164 -18.94 -1.40 -15.44
N VAL A 165 -18.82 -0.17 -15.96
CA VAL A 165 -19.39 0.20 -17.28
C VAL A 165 -18.79 -0.67 -18.40
N ARG A 166 -17.49 -0.96 -18.36
CA ARG A 166 -16.84 -1.83 -19.34
C ARG A 166 -17.40 -3.26 -19.34
N LYS A 167 -17.81 -3.79 -18.17
CA LYS A 167 -18.45 -5.12 -18.10
C LYS A 167 -19.76 -5.15 -18.87
N GLN A 168 -20.51 -4.05 -18.90
CA GLN A 168 -21.75 -3.93 -19.65
C GLN A 168 -21.54 -3.79 -21.19
N SER A 169 -20.29 -3.48 -21.60
CA SER A 169 -19.90 -3.35 -23.00
C SER A 169 -18.86 -4.41 -23.40
N PRO A 170 -19.27 -5.69 -23.61
CA PRO A 170 -18.35 -6.82 -23.73
C PRO A 170 -17.37 -6.74 -24.91
N PHE A 171 -17.63 -5.89 -25.89
CA PHE A 171 -16.74 -5.69 -27.05
C PHE A 171 -15.77 -4.51 -26.89
N GLY A 172 -15.70 -3.89 -25.70
CA GLY A 172 -14.81 -2.74 -25.45
C GLY A 172 -15.12 -1.50 -26.31
N ILE A 173 -16.34 -1.41 -26.80
CA ILE A 173 -16.83 -0.32 -27.65
C ILE A 173 -17.99 0.35 -26.90
N ALA A 174 -17.76 1.56 -26.40
CA ALA A 174 -18.81 2.43 -25.89
C ALA A 174 -19.01 3.55 -26.94
N GLY A 175 -20.16 3.58 -27.55
CA GLY A 175 -20.51 4.64 -28.49
C GLY A 175 -21.79 4.32 -29.29
N SER A 176 -22.56 5.35 -29.57
CA SER A 176 -23.62 5.31 -30.56
C SER A 176 -23.00 5.49 -31.96
N VAL A 177 -23.67 4.96 -32.99
CA VAL A 177 -23.22 5.03 -34.40
C VAL A 177 -22.93 6.47 -34.88
N GLU A 178 -23.48 7.46 -34.19
CA GLU A 178 -23.37 8.91 -34.53
C GLU A 178 -22.16 9.62 -33.87
N LEU A 179 -21.58 9.09 -32.78
CA LEU A 179 -20.53 9.76 -32.01
C LEU A 179 -19.12 9.15 -32.14
N GLY A 180 -18.97 8.13 -32.98
CA GLY A 180 -17.71 7.42 -33.16
C GLY A 180 -17.42 6.40 -32.05
N THR A 181 -16.61 5.40 -32.38
CA THR A 181 -16.24 4.33 -31.46
C THR A 181 -15.08 4.74 -30.57
N VAL A 182 -15.32 4.83 -29.27
CA VAL A 182 -14.26 5.01 -28.27
C VAL A 182 -13.78 3.61 -27.82
N ARG A 183 -12.53 3.29 -28.12
CA ARG A 183 -11.89 2.07 -27.59
C ARG A 183 -11.61 2.25 -26.10
N LEU A 184 -12.24 1.46 -25.27
CA LEU A 184 -11.93 1.38 -23.85
C LEU A 184 -10.57 0.65 -23.70
N ASN A 185 -9.52 1.41 -23.44
CA ASN A 185 -8.16 0.88 -23.27
C ASN A 185 -8.09 0.00 -22.00
N SER A 186 -7.25 -1.05 -22.04
CA SER A 186 -7.06 -1.99 -20.91
C SER A 186 -6.19 -1.43 -19.78
N ARG A 187 -5.58 -0.25 -19.97
CA ARG A 187 -4.73 0.43 -18.99
C ARG A 187 -5.56 1.23 -17.99
N LEU A 188 -4.92 1.64 -16.89
CA LEU A 188 -5.49 2.62 -15.99
C LEU A 188 -5.93 3.87 -16.76
N ASP A 189 -6.94 4.54 -16.24
CA ASP A 189 -7.38 5.82 -16.80
C ASP A 189 -6.26 6.85 -16.66
N PRO A 190 -5.99 7.71 -17.65
CA PRO A 190 -4.97 8.75 -17.55
C PRO A 190 -5.15 9.68 -16.35
N ASP A 191 -6.40 10.00 -15.99
CA ASP A 191 -6.71 10.83 -14.83
C ASP A 191 -6.36 10.09 -13.53
N VAL A 192 -6.66 8.77 -13.47
CA VAL A 192 -6.26 7.90 -12.35
C VAL A 192 -4.74 7.80 -12.25
N GLU A 193 -4.02 7.65 -13.37
CA GLU A 193 -2.56 7.64 -13.37
C GLU A 193 -1.98 8.96 -12.85
N MET A 194 -2.59 10.09 -13.21
CA MET A 194 -2.16 11.42 -12.73
C MET A 194 -2.34 11.56 -11.22
N LEU A 195 -3.49 11.16 -10.67
CA LEU A 195 -3.77 11.18 -9.23
C LEU A 195 -2.77 10.30 -8.46
N LEU A 196 -2.42 9.13 -9.00
CA LEU A 196 -1.60 8.14 -8.32
C LEU A 196 -0.09 8.35 -8.51
N LYS A 197 0.33 9.24 -9.40
CA LYS A 197 1.75 9.42 -9.78
C LYS A 197 2.68 9.66 -8.57
N THR A 198 2.23 10.48 -7.61
CA THR A 198 3.01 10.83 -6.41
C THR A 198 3.12 9.66 -5.42
N PHE A 199 2.18 8.72 -5.46
CA PHE A 199 2.14 7.57 -4.57
C PHE A 199 2.92 6.37 -5.10
N ARG A 200 3.35 6.41 -6.36
CA ARG A 200 4.10 5.31 -6.96
C ARG A 200 5.45 5.14 -6.27
N ARG A 201 5.71 3.94 -5.76
CA ARG A 201 6.98 3.60 -5.16
C ARG A 201 7.99 3.32 -6.27
N ASN A 202 9.00 4.18 -6.39
CA ASN A 202 10.17 3.85 -7.18
C ASN A 202 11.01 2.87 -6.33
N LYS A 203 10.84 1.57 -6.54
CA LYS A 203 11.88 0.62 -6.10
C LYS A 203 13.10 0.97 -6.94
N GLY A 204 14.07 1.69 -6.32
CA GLY A 204 15.37 1.84 -6.92
C GLY A 204 15.83 0.45 -7.35
N LEU A 205 16.39 0.35 -8.56
CA LEU A 205 17.01 -0.89 -9.02
C LEU A 205 18.01 -1.29 -7.93
N ALA A 206 17.65 -2.31 -7.13
CA ALA A 206 18.61 -2.98 -6.28
C ALA A 206 19.58 -3.68 -7.25
N TYR A 207 20.74 -3.09 -7.43
CA TYR A 207 21.88 -3.72 -8.09
C TYR A 207 22.54 -4.70 -7.12
#